data_aa7cf5b0b3ee829b2359c5374c3a7814
#
_entry.id   aa7cf5b0b3ee829b2359c5374c3a7814
#
_cell.length_a   1.000
_cell.length_b   1.000
_cell.length_c   1.000
_cell.angle_alpha   90.00
_cell.angle_beta   90.00
_cell.angle_gamma   90.00
#
_symmetry.space_group_name_H-M   'P 1'
#
loop_
_entity.id
_entity.type
_entity.pdbx_description
1 polymer ?
#
loop_
_entity_poly.entity_id
_entity_poly.type
_entity_poly.pdbx_seq_one_letter_code
_entity_poly.pdbx_strand_id
1 'polypeptide(L)'
;MYIVTGGAGFIGSAMIWRLNEAGIDDILVVDNLASSEKWRNLVNRRYRDYVHRDEFRRMVLEGRAPQKVEAIIHMGACSSTTERNADFLMDNNLHYSQMVCRYALEQGARLINASSAATYGDGSHGFSDSLLTTLSLRPLNMYGYSKQMFDLWAYRENLLKSIASVKFFNVYGPNEYHKGEMKSVACKAFTELRETGSL
;
A
#
# COMPACT_ATOMS: atom_id res chain seq x y z
N MET A 1 -13.49 1.43 -14.05
CA MET A 1 -13.44 1.26 -12.58
C MET A 1 -12.00 1.33 -12.10
N TYR A 2 -11.78 1.95 -10.95
CA TYR A 2 -10.50 1.92 -10.21
C TYR A 2 -10.63 1.02 -8.98
N ILE A 3 -9.54 0.37 -8.57
CA ILE A 3 -9.48 -0.39 -7.31
C ILE A 3 -8.40 0.22 -6.43
N VAL A 4 -8.73 0.54 -5.18
CA VAL A 4 -7.76 1.05 -4.20
C VAL A 4 -7.71 0.08 -3.03
N THR A 5 -6.65 -0.71 -2.94
CA THR A 5 -6.44 -1.57 -1.77
C THR A 5 -5.72 -0.81 -0.66
N GLY A 6 -6.01 -1.13 0.59
CA GLY A 6 -5.60 -0.29 1.71
C GLY A 6 -6.28 1.09 1.68
N GLY A 7 -7.45 1.17 1.03
CA GLY A 7 -8.11 2.45 0.73
C GLY A 7 -8.63 3.21 1.93
N ALA A 8 -8.88 2.54 3.05
CA ALA A 8 -9.22 3.21 4.33
C ALA A 8 -7.99 3.69 5.10
N GLY A 9 -6.78 3.24 4.71
CA GLY A 9 -5.53 3.66 5.32
C GLY A 9 -5.17 5.10 4.98
N PHE A 10 -4.07 5.58 5.56
CA PHE A 10 -3.57 6.94 5.39
C PHE A 10 -3.35 7.30 3.91
N ILE A 11 -2.45 6.60 3.22
CA ILE A 11 -2.12 6.90 1.82
C ILE A 11 -3.27 6.52 0.89
N GLY A 12 -3.91 5.36 1.10
CA GLY A 12 -5.01 4.90 0.25
C GLY A 12 -6.18 5.87 0.22
N SER A 13 -6.58 6.43 1.37
CA SER A 13 -7.67 7.42 1.44
C SER A 13 -7.31 8.76 0.81
N ALA A 14 -6.02 9.13 0.81
CA ALA A 14 -5.52 10.30 0.07
C ALA A 14 -5.57 10.06 -1.45
N MET A 15 -5.28 8.82 -1.90
CA MET A 15 -5.44 8.45 -3.31
C MET A 15 -6.89 8.51 -3.74
N ILE A 16 -7.84 8.01 -2.93
CA ILE A 16 -9.28 8.12 -3.22
C ILE A 16 -9.69 9.57 -3.31
N TRP A 17 -9.25 10.41 -2.35
CA TRP A 17 -9.50 11.84 -2.42
C TRP A 17 -9.01 12.44 -3.72
N ARG A 18 -7.78 12.14 -4.14
CA ARG A 18 -7.22 12.68 -5.39
C ARG A 18 -7.95 12.19 -6.64
N LEU A 19 -8.43 10.94 -6.65
CA LEU A 19 -9.29 10.42 -7.71
C LEU A 19 -10.62 11.19 -7.75
N ASN A 20 -11.24 11.44 -6.59
CA ASN A 20 -12.48 12.21 -6.52
C ASN A 20 -12.32 13.66 -7.03
N GLU A 21 -11.18 14.32 -6.74
CA GLU A 21 -10.83 15.65 -7.29
C GLU A 21 -10.67 15.63 -8.83
N ALA A 22 -10.31 14.48 -9.39
CA ALA A 22 -10.26 14.26 -10.82
C ALA A 22 -11.60 13.81 -11.43
N GLY A 23 -12.69 13.80 -10.64
CA GLY A 23 -14.01 13.39 -11.08
C GLY A 23 -14.21 11.86 -11.19
N ILE A 24 -13.32 11.07 -10.57
CA ILE A 24 -13.36 9.61 -10.61
C ILE A 24 -13.97 9.11 -9.29
N ASP A 25 -15.20 8.62 -9.37
CA ASP A 25 -15.96 8.07 -8.23
C ASP A 25 -16.26 6.57 -8.39
N ASP A 26 -16.02 6.00 -9.57
CA ASP A 26 -16.14 4.57 -9.84
C ASP A 26 -14.94 3.81 -9.26
N ILE A 27 -14.89 3.72 -7.93
CA ILE A 27 -13.80 3.18 -7.15
C ILE A 27 -14.30 2.03 -6.29
N LEU A 28 -13.64 0.87 -6.36
CA LEU A 28 -13.78 -0.19 -5.38
C LEU A 28 -12.71 0.00 -4.30
N VAL A 29 -13.14 0.18 -3.06
CA VAL A 29 -12.26 0.27 -1.88
C VAL A 29 -12.08 -1.14 -1.31
N VAL A 30 -10.84 -1.59 -1.21
CA VAL A 30 -10.50 -2.88 -0.60
C VAL A 30 -9.66 -2.66 0.65
N ASP A 31 -10.12 -3.09 1.80
CA ASP A 31 -9.37 -2.95 3.06
C ASP A 31 -9.83 -3.97 4.12
N ASN A 32 -9.15 -3.97 5.26
CA ASN A 32 -9.58 -4.64 6.49
C ASN A 32 -9.75 -3.56 7.58
N LEU A 33 -10.97 -3.15 7.86
CA LEU A 33 -11.24 -2.11 8.86
C LEU A 33 -10.99 -2.58 10.29
N ALA A 34 -11.25 -3.86 10.56
CA ALA A 34 -11.17 -4.44 11.91
C ALA A 34 -11.86 -3.52 12.96
N SER A 35 -11.24 -3.35 14.12
CA SER A 35 -11.71 -2.45 15.18
C SER A 35 -11.01 -1.08 15.16
N SER A 36 -10.35 -0.72 14.05
CA SER A 36 -9.60 0.53 13.96
C SER A 36 -10.47 1.71 13.54
N GLU A 37 -10.03 2.93 13.86
CA GLU A 37 -10.69 4.17 13.49
C GLU A 37 -10.44 4.61 12.03
N LYS A 38 -9.73 3.81 11.23
CA LYS A 38 -9.39 4.20 9.84
C LYS A 38 -10.62 4.32 8.92
N TRP A 39 -11.77 3.74 9.30
CA TRP A 39 -13.02 3.96 8.57
C TRP A 39 -13.40 5.45 8.45
N ARG A 40 -12.96 6.29 9.39
CA ARG A 40 -13.19 7.76 9.37
C ARG A 40 -12.56 8.42 8.15
N ASN A 41 -11.49 7.83 7.62
CA ASN A 41 -10.82 8.33 6.41
C ASN A 41 -11.68 8.20 5.15
N LEU A 42 -12.72 7.35 5.20
CA LEU A 42 -13.64 7.12 4.08
C LEU A 42 -14.92 7.99 4.15
N VAL A 43 -15.25 8.59 5.29
CA VAL A 43 -16.52 9.32 5.52
C VAL A 43 -16.80 10.38 4.45
N ASN A 44 -15.76 11.10 4.02
CA ASN A 44 -15.88 12.16 3.01
C ASN A 44 -15.29 11.75 1.66
N ARG A 45 -15.32 10.46 1.33
CA ARG A 45 -14.84 9.93 0.04
C ARG A 45 -16.03 9.41 -0.77
N ARG A 46 -15.95 9.59 -2.08
CA ARG A 46 -16.91 9.03 -3.02
C ARG A 46 -16.29 7.78 -3.64
N TYR A 47 -16.99 6.67 -3.50
CA TYR A 47 -16.60 5.37 -4.05
C TYR A 47 -17.83 4.53 -4.28
N ARG A 48 -17.74 3.53 -5.17
CA ARG A 48 -18.85 2.65 -5.53
C ARG A 48 -19.18 1.67 -4.42
N ASP A 49 -18.15 1.02 -3.86
CA ASP A 49 -18.35 -0.04 -2.86
C ASP A 49 -17.08 -0.26 -2.03
N TYR A 50 -17.27 -0.93 -0.89
CA TYR A 50 -16.21 -1.42 0.00
C TYR A 50 -16.26 -2.93 0.07
N VAL A 51 -15.10 -3.58 -0.10
CA VAL A 51 -14.95 -5.04 0.02
C VAL A 51 -13.83 -5.36 1.02
N HIS A 52 -14.09 -6.28 1.94
CA HIS A 52 -13.04 -6.78 2.82
C HIS A 52 -11.92 -7.47 2.03
N ARG A 53 -10.65 -7.26 2.41
CA ARG A 53 -9.49 -7.78 1.68
C ARG A 53 -9.54 -9.28 1.41
N ASP A 54 -10.02 -10.08 2.37
CA ASP A 54 -10.09 -11.55 2.23
C ASP A 54 -11.22 -11.97 1.29
N GLU A 55 -12.32 -11.19 1.26
CA GLU A 55 -13.37 -11.37 0.26
C GLU A 55 -12.85 -11.02 -1.13
N PHE A 56 -12.15 -9.90 -1.28
CA PHE A 56 -11.53 -9.54 -2.54
C PHE A 56 -10.56 -10.62 -3.05
N ARG A 57 -9.73 -11.21 -2.14
CA ARG A 57 -8.87 -12.35 -2.46
C ARG A 57 -9.69 -13.52 -3.01
N ARG A 58 -10.80 -13.88 -2.34
CA ARG A 58 -11.69 -14.95 -2.81
C ARG A 58 -12.29 -14.64 -4.17
N MET A 59 -12.78 -13.42 -4.36
CA MET A 59 -13.38 -12.99 -5.63
C MET A 59 -12.37 -13.13 -6.79
N VAL A 60 -11.12 -12.74 -6.57
CA VAL A 60 -10.06 -12.89 -7.60
C VAL A 60 -9.79 -14.37 -7.89
N LEU A 61 -9.59 -15.19 -6.86
CA LEU A 61 -9.26 -16.61 -7.04
C LEU A 61 -10.38 -17.41 -7.67
N GLU A 62 -11.64 -17.03 -7.45
CA GLU A 62 -12.84 -17.67 -8.01
C GLU A 62 -13.29 -17.05 -9.35
N GLY A 63 -12.54 -16.08 -9.89
CA GLY A 63 -12.90 -15.40 -11.15
C GLY A 63 -14.14 -14.50 -11.06
N ARG A 64 -14.56 -14.10 -9.86
CA ARG A 64 -15.72 -13.24 -9.59
C ARG A 64 -15.36 -11.78 -9.33
N ALA A 65 -14.08 -11.44 -9.38
CA ALA A 65 -13.64 -10.06 -9.21
C ALA A 65 -14.12 -9.16 -10.36
N PRO A 66 -14.24 -7.83 -10.14
CA PRO A 66 -14.70 -6.91 -11.16
C PRO A 66 -13.94 -7.04 -12.48
N GLN A 67 -14.64 -6.90 -13.58
CA GLN A 67 -14.06 -6.86 -14.92
C GLN A 67 -13.92 -5.41 -15.40
N LYS A 68 -13.09 -5.17 -16.41
CA LYS A 68 -12.86 -3.85 -17.01
C LYS A 68 -12.28 -2.86 -16.01
N VAL A 69 -11.30 -3.31 -15.25
CA VAL A 69 -10.54 -2.47 -14.32
C VAL A 69 -9.54 -1.62 -15.10
N GLU A 70 -9.55 -0.33 -14.89
CA GLU A 70 -8.64 0.62 -15.54
C GLU A 70 -7.30 0.73 -14.83
N ALA A 71 -7.35 0.82 -13.50
CA ALA A 71 -6.15 0.87 -12.67
C ALA A 71 -6.38 0.29 -11.29
N ILE A 72 -5.32 -0.27 -10.72
CA ILE A 72 -5.25 -0.71 -9.33
C ILE A 72 -4.16 0.07 -8.60
N ILE A 73 -4.55 0.75 -7.53
CA ILE A 73 -3.63 1.44 -6.62
C ILE A 73 -3.51 0.57 -5.37
N HIS A 74 -2.43 -0.22 -5.31
CA HIS A 74 -2.22 -1.22 -4.27
C HIS A 74 -1.39 -0.66 -3.12
N MET A 75 -2.11 -0.07 -2.12
CA MET A 75 -1.52 0.47 -0.89
C MET A 75 -1.70 -0.48 0.31
N GLY A 76 -2.48 -1.56 0.14
CA GLY A 76 -2.80 -2.51 1.20
C GLY A 76 -1.62 -3.40 1.57
N ALA A 77 -1.15 -3.26 2.81
CA ALA A 77 -0.11 -4.11 3.39
C ALA A 77 -0.11 -3.97 4.93
N CYS A 78 0.49 -4.91 5.63
CA CYS A 78 0.96 -4.66 6.99
C CYS A 78 2.22 -3.78 6.89
N SER A 79 2.16 -2.55 7.40
CA SER A 79 3.27 -1.57 7.36
C SER A 79 4.05 -1.50 8.68
N SER A 80 3.74 -2.35 9.67
CA SER A 80 4.46 -2.40 10.93
C SER A 80 5.86 -2.96 10.74
N THR A 81 6.87 -2.14 11.02
CA THR A 81 8.28 -2.56 11.00
C THR A 81 8.64 -3.44 12.19
N THR A 82 7.76 -3.49 13.20
CA THR A 82 7.92 -4.31 14.43
C THR A 82 7.15 -5.63 14.37
N GLU A 83 6.40 -5.90 13.30
CA GLU A 83 5.73 -7.20 13.12
C GLU A 83 6.76 -8.31 13.00
N ARG A 84 6.57 -9.37 13.80
CA ARG A 84 7.50 -10.51 13.88
C ARG A 84 6.97 -11.78 13.23
N ASN A 85 5.65 -11.84 12.93
CA ASN A 85 5.08 -12.99 12.26
C ASN A 85 5.48 -12.95 10.77
N ALA A 86 6.56 -13.66 10.45
CA ALA A 86 7.11 -13.71 9.10
C ALA A 86 6.14 -14.32 8.09
N ASP A 87 5.44 -15.41 8.47
CA ASP A 87 4.47 -16.08 7.59
C ASP A 87 3.30 -15.16 7.25
N PHE A 88 2.80 -14.42 8.25
CA PHE A 88 1.77 -13.41 8.02
C PHE A 88 2.26 -12.32 7.06
N LEU A 89 3.48 -11.80 7.23
CA LEU A 89 4.02 -10.78 6.33
C LEU A 89 4.24 -11.32 4.91
N MET A 90 4.68 -12.57 4.78
CA MET A 90 4.83 -13.20 3.45
C MET A 90 3.47 -13.40 2.79
N ASP A 91 2.45 -13.88 3.49
CA ASP A 91 1.12 -14.05 2.92
C ASP A 91 0.48 -12.70 2.58
N ASN A 92 0.48 -11.77 3.54
CA ASN A 92 -0.24 -10.50 3.41
C ASN A 92 0.46 -9.48 2.50
N ASN A 93 1.80 -9.42 2.51
CA ASN A 93 2.54 -8.39 1.79
C ASN A 93 3.11 -8.90 0.45
N LEU A 94 3.52 -10.18 0.38
CA LEU A 94 4.07 -10.73 -0.85
C LEU A 94 2.99 -11.46 -1.66
N HIS A 95 2.41 -12.56 -1.14
CA HIS A 95 1.51 -13.39 -1.95
C HIS A 95 0.24 -12.65 -2.34
N TYR A 96 -0.31 -11.85 -1.43
CA TYR A 96 -1.46 -10.99 -1.75
C TYR A 96 -1.11 -9.97 -2.84
N SER A 97 0.05 -9.32 -2.77
CA SER A 97 0.49 -8.37 -3.80
C SER A 97 0.75 -9.05 -5.15
N GLN A 98 1.29 -10.28 -5.14
CA GLN A 98 1.45 -11.08 -6.36
C GLN A 98 0.11 -11.41 -7.01
N MET A 99 -0.89 -11.80 -6.20
CA MET A 99 -2.26 -12.06 -6.67
C MET A 99 -2.88 -10.81 -7.29
N VAL A 100 -2.78 -9.65 -6.59
CA VAL A 100 -3.28 -8.36 -7.11
C VAL A 100 -2.58 -7.98 -8.42
N CYS A 101 -1.27 -8.20 -8.51
CA CYS A 101 -0.51 -7.89 -9.72
C CYS A 101 -0.94 -8.76 -10.91
N ARG A 102 -1.06 -10.08 -10.72
CA ARG A 102 -1.54 -10.98 -11.78
C ARG A 102 -2.93 -10.60 -12.25
N TYR A 103 -3.83 -10.36 -11.31
CA TYR A 103 -5.19 -9.91 -11.63
C TYR A 103 -5.19 -8.57 -12.41
N ALA A 104 -4.35 -7.59 -12.03
CA ALA A 104 -4.23 -6.34 -12.76
C ALA A 104 -3.79 -6.59 -14.22
N LEU A 105 -2.79 -7.43 -14.42
CA LEU A 105 -2.28 -7.76 -15.76
C LEU A 105 -3.32 -8.52 -16.61
N GLU A 106 -4.06 -9.45 -16.02
CA GLU A 106 -5.15 -10.17 -16.68
C GLU A 106 -6.28 -9.22 -17.14
N GLN A 107 -6.53 -8.15 -16.38
CA GLN A 107 -7.51 -7.11 -16.76
C GLN A 107 -6.94 -6.09 -17.76
N GLY A 108 -5.65 -6.12 -18.08
CA GLY A 108 -4.98 -5.04 -18.81
C GLY A 108 -4.93 -3.72 -18.01
N ALA A 109 -5.11 -3.79 -16.70
CA ALA A 109 -5.15 -2.64 -15.81
C ALA A 109 -3.74 -2.13 -15.47
N ARG A 110 -3.59 -0.82 -15.29
CA ARG A 110 -2.38 -0.24 -14.72
C ARG A 110 -2.26 -0.60 -13.23
N LEU A 111 -1.07 -1.01 -12.79
CA LEU A 111 -0.81 -1.28 -11.38
C LEU A 111 0.22 -0.29 -10.82
N ILE A 112 -0.15 0.37 -9.72
CA ILE A 112 0.78 1.08 -8.84
C ILE A 112 0.86 0.29 -7.54
N ASN A 113 2.04 -0.25 -7.23
CA ASN A 113 2.30 -1.03 -6.01
C ASN A 113 3.12 -0.21 -5.01
N ALA A 114 2.70 -0.22 -3.76
CA ALA A 114 3.46 0.39 -2.67
C ALA A 114 4.60 -0.54 -2.21
N SER A 115 5.80 -0.30 -2.71
CA SER A 115 7.05 -0.77 -2.09
C SER A 115 7.44 0.18 -0.95
N SER A 116 8.65 0.08 -0.43
CA SER A 116 9.06 0.84 0.75
C SER A 116 10.54 1.18 0.74
N ALA A 117 10.90 2.34 1.28
CA ALA A 117 12.29 2.69 1.59
C ALA A 117 12.93 1.75 2.63
N ALA A 118 12.12 1.01 3.42
CA ALA A 118 12.63 -0.03 4.31
C ALA A 118 13.43 -1.13 3.56
N THR A 119 13.26 -1.25 2.25
CA THR A 119 14.06 -2.15 1.40
C THR A 119 15.52 -1.74 1.29
N TYR A 120 15.84 -0.44 1.47
CA TYR A 120 17.22 0.06 1.41
C TYR A 120 18.09 -0.35 2.62
N GLY A 121 17.46 -0.90 3.66
CA GLY A 121 18.17 -1.37 4.84
C GLY A 121 18.85 -0.22 5.61
N ASP A 122 20.15 -0.35 5.84
CA ASP A 122 20.99 0.67 6.50
C ASP A 122 21.48 1.78 5.56
N GLY A 123 21.11 1.70 4.27
CA GLY A 123 21.55 2.65 3.26
C GLY A 123 22.96 2.44 2.70
N SER A 124 23.69 1.41 3.14
CA SER A 124 25.06 1.14 2.70
C SER A 124 25.18 0.91 1.19
N HIS A 125 24.10 0.48 0.54
CA HIS A 125 24.00 0.31 -0.91
C HIS A 125 23.45 1.55 -1.64
N GLY A 126 23.28 2.68 -0.93
CA GLY A 126 22.67 3.91 -1.47
C GLY A 126 21.15 3.83 -1.59
N PHE A 127 20.56 4.89 -2.13
CA PHE A 127 19.11 5.06 -2.27
C PHE A 127 18.65 5.20 -3.73
N SER A 128 19.43 4.65 -4.65
CA SER A 128 19.08 4.63 -6.07
C SER A 128 17.94 3.64 -6.32
N ASP A 129 17.02 4.00 -7.21
CA ASP A 129 15.97 3.13 -7.72
C ASP A 129 16.41 2.28 -8.93
N SER A 130 17.71 2.30 -9.24
CA SER A 130 18.25 1.46 -10.29
C SER A 130 18.04 -0.02 -9.99
N LEU A 131 17.88 -0.81 -11.04
CA LEU A 131 17.71 -2.24 -10.91
C LEU A 131 18.88 -2.91 -10.18
N LEU A 132 20.12 -2.51 -10.51
CA LEU A 132 21.32 -3.08 -9.87
C LEU A 132 21.32 -2.82 -8.36
N THR A 133 20.98 -1.60 -7.93
CA THR A 133 20.80 -1.29 -6.52
C THR A 133 19.71 -2.15 -5.90
N THR A 134 18.53 -2.22 -6.54
CA THR A 134 17.40 -3.02 -6.04
C THR A 134 17.77 -4.48 -5.80
N LEU A 135 18.59 -5.09 -6.65
CA LEU A 135 19.06 -6.48 -6.50
C LEU A 135 20.03 -6.66 -5.32
N SER A 136 20.76 -5.63 -4.95
CA SER A 136 21.78 -5.67 -3.88
C SER A 136 21.26 -5.31 -2.50
N LEU A 137 20.04 -4.76 -2.38
CA LEU A 137 19.47 -4.27 -1.12
C LEU A 137 19.37 -5.35 -0.04
N ARG A 138 19.52 -4.93 1.21
CA ARG A 138 19.49 -5.80 2.40
C ARG A 138 18.58 -5.17 3.47
N PRO A 139 17.28 -5.46 3.47
CA PRO A 139 16.34 -4.97 4.47
C PRO A 139 16.73 -5.38 5.89
N LEU A 140 16.52 -4.52 6.88
CA LEU A 140 16.86 -4.76 8.28
C LEU A 140 15.73 -5.43 9.09
N ASN A 141 14.54 -5.56 8.52
CA ASN A 141 13.39 -6.16 9.19
C ASN A 141 12.52 -6.94 8.20
N MET A 142 11.64 -7.78 8.76
CA MET A 142 10.80 -8.68 7.97
C MET A 142 9.79 -7.91 7.08
N TYR A 143 9.31 -6.74 7.53
CA TYR A 143 8.48 -5.87 6.69
C TYR A 143 9.22 -5.43 5.42
N GLY A 144 10.40 -4.84 5.57
CA GLY A 144 11.25 -4.42 4.44
C GLY A 144 11.58 -5.61 3.52
N TYR A 145 11.88 -6.77 4.11
CA TYR A 145 12.13 -8.00 3.35
C TYR A 145 10.91 -8.43 2.53
N SER A 146 9.70 -8.42 3.10
CA SER A 146 8.47 -8.78 2.37
C SER A 146 8.21 -7.87 1.16
N LYS A 147 8.55 -6.57 1.26
CA LYS A 147 8.45 -5.61 0.15
C LYS A 147 9.54 -5.86 -0.90
N GLN A 148 10.78 -6.11 -0.45
CA GLN A 148 11.89 -6.47 -1.34
C GLN A 148 11.59 -7.74 -2.15
N MET A 149 10.98 -8.75 -1.53
CA MET A 149 10.62 -9.99 -2.21
C MET A 149 9.63 -9.78 -3.35
N PHE A 150 8.69 -8.84 -3.20
CA PHE A 150 7.81 -8.46 -4.32
C PHE A 150 8.59 -7.78 -5.46
N ASP A 151 9.45 -6.82 -5.14
CA ASP A 151 10.26 -6.13 -6.15
C ASP A 151 11.15 -7.13 -6.93
N LEU A 152 11.79 -8.07 -6.22
CA LEU A 152 12.62 -9.12 -6.83
C LEU A 152 11.79 -10.12 -7.67
N TRP A 153 10.59 -10.49 -7.20
CA TRP A 153 9.67 -11.31 -7.96
C TRP A 153 9.24 -10.61 -9.25
N ALA A 154 8.81 -9.35 -9.16
CA ALA A 154 8.40 -8.56 -10.32
C ALA A 154 9.53 -8.42 -11.35
N TYR A 155 10.78 -8.32 -10.89
CA TYR A 155 11.95 -8.35 -11.76
C TYR A 155 12.10 -9.70 -12.48
N ARG A 156 12.07 -10.81 -11.74
CA ARG A 156 12.25 -12.17 -12.29
C ARG A 156 11.18 -12.52 -13.33
N GLU A 157 9.96 -12.07 -13.09
CA GLU A 157 8.81 -12.26 -13.99
C GLU A 157 8.79 -11.21 -15.15
N ASN A 158 9.80 -10.33 -15.23
CA ASN A 158 9.90 -9.26 -16.24
C ASN A 158 8.69 -8.29 -16.24
N LEU A 159 8.11 -8.02 -15.08
CA LEU A 159 6.88 -7.21 -14.91
C LEU A 159 7.16 -5.72 -14.74
N LEU A 160 8.40 -5.31 -14.44
CA LEU A 160 8.75 -3.91 -14.14
C LEU A 160 8.49 -2.92 -15.29
N LYS A 161 8.23 -3.42 -16.50
CA LYS A 161 7.79 -2.59 -17.64
C LYS A 161 6.27 -2.35 -17.65
N SER A 162 5.51 -3.20 -16.95
CA SER A 162 4.04 -3.21 -16.96
C SER A 162 3.44 -2.65 -15.68
N ILE A 163 4.22 -2.51 -14.62
CA ILE A 163 3.78 -2.01 -13.32
C ILE A 163 4.69 -0.90 -12.80
N ALA A 164 4.17 -0.06 -11.90
CA ALA A 164 4.96 0.89 -11.13
C ALA A 164 5.05 0.43 -9.67
N SER A 165 6.25 0.03 -9.21
CA SER A 165 6.50 -0.26 -7.79
C SER A 165 7.22 0.92 -7.16
N VAL A 166 6.53 1.67 -6.28
CA VAL A 166 6.97 2.95 -5.73
C VAL A 166 7.50 2.75 -4.31
N LYS A 167 8.78 3.06 -4.08
CA LYS A 167 9.40 2.98 -2.75
C LYS A 167 9.06 4.22 -1.93
N PHE A 168 8.04 4.11 -1.08
CA PHE A 168 7.67 5.21 -0.17
C PHE A 168 8.70 5.36 0.95
N PHE A 169 9.17 6.56 1.13
CA PHE A 169 9.90 7.04 2.33
C PHE A 169 8.91 7.43 3.43
N ASN A 170 9.33 8.27 4.36
CA ASN A 170 8.46 8.75 5.43
C ASN A 170 7.39 9.70 4.88
N VAL A 171 6.18 9.20 4.73
CA VAL A 171 5.03 9.98 4.30
C VAL A 171 4.38 10.61 5.51
N TYR A 172 3.93 11.85 5.40
CA TYR A 172 3.18 12.57 6.42
C TYR A 172 2.02 13.33 5.78
N GLY A 173 0.99 13.62 6.57
CA GLY A 173 -0.15 14.40 6.11
C GLY A 173 -1.47 14.04 6.80
N PRO A 174 -2.61 14.57 6.30
CA PRO A 174 -3.93 14.23 6.82
C PRO A 174 -4.21 12.73 6.74
N ASN A 175 -5.13 12.24 7.61
CA ASN A 175 -5.63 10.87 7.66
C ASN A 175 -4.69 9.83 8.30
N GLU A 176 -3.61 10.23 8.97
CA GLU A 176 -2.76 9.28 9.69
C GLU A 176 -3.12 9.12 11.18
N TYR A 177 -4.18 9.77 11.67
CA TYR A 177 -4.56 9.82 13.09
C TYR A 177 -4.86 8.44 13.70
N HIS A 178 -5.32 7.49 12.90
CA HIS A 178 -5.61 6.10 13.33
C HIS A 178 -4.35 5.25 13.59
N LYS A 179 -3.15 5.74 13.25
CA LYS A 179 -1.92 4.93 13.25
C LYS A 179 -1.25 4.75 14.61
N GLY A 180 -1.79 5.35 15.69
CA GLY A 180 -1.18 5.25 17.03
C GLY A 180 0.29 5.67 17.02
N GLU A 181 1.18 4.84 17.55
CA GLU A 181 2.61 5.09 17.58
C GLU A 181 3.29 5.14 16.19
N MET A 182 2.65 4.58 15.17
CA MET A 182 3.15 4.59 13.80
C MET A 182 2.84 5.90 13.04
N LYS A 183 2.32 6.92 13.72
CA LYS A 183 2.18 8.27 13.16
C LYS A 183 3.55 8.83 12.77
N SER A 184 3.58 9.66 11.73
CA SER A 184 4.78 10.39 11.35
C SER A 184 5.28 11.31 12.47
N VAL A 185 6.56 11.62 12.47
CA VAL A 185 7.15 12.61 13.39
C VAL A 185 6.45 13.97 13.21
N ALA A 186 6.13 14.36 11.97
CA ALA A 186 5.40 15.60 11.69
C ALA A 186 4.01 15.62 12.35
N CYS A 187 3.26 14.50 12.29
CA CYS A 187 1.94 14.41 12.94
C CYS A 187 2.06 14.44 14.47
N LYS A 188 3.04 13.76 15.05
CA LYS A 188 3.28 13.77 16.50
C LYS A 188 3.65 15.18 16.98
N ALA A 189 4.62 15.81 16.33
CA ALA A 189 5.06 17.17 16.64
C ALA A 189 3.91 18.19 16.49
N PHE A 190 3.10 18.09 15.44
CA PHE A 190 1.92 18.95 15.29
C PHE A 190 0.92 18.78 16.42
N THR A 191 0.67 17.54 16.85
CA THR A 191 -0.25 17.27 17.96
C THR A 191 0.31 17.83 19.27
N GLU A 192 1.57 17.60 19.57
CA GLU A 192 2.25 18.10 20.79
C GLU A 192 2.24 19.63 20.84
N LEU A 193 2.67 20.29 19.74
CA LEU A 193 2.64 21.76 19.66
C LEU A 193 1.24 22.33 19.90
N ARG A 194 0.22 21.69 19.36
CA ARG A 194 -1.18 22.13 19.52
C ARG A 194 -1.70 21.96 20.95
N GLU A 195 -1.24 20.91 21.66
CA GLU A 195 -1.69 20.58 23.02
C GLU A 195 -0.88 21.31 24.10
N THR A 196 0.41 21.50 23.90
CA THR A 196 1.33 22.05 24.92
C THR A 196 1.82 23.46 24.60
N GLY A 197 1.75 23.90 23.34
CA GLY A 197 2.28 25.17 22.87
C GLY A 197 3.82 25.15 22.64
N SER A 198 4.47 23.98 22.79
CA SER A 198 5.92 23.80 22.60
C SER A 198 6.22 22.41 21.99
N LEU A 199 7.43 22.25 21.42
CA LEU A 199 7.99 20.98 20.94
C LEU A 199 9.14 20.57 21.84
#